data_b2e940c9b09b636fb58566a6682e2390
#
_entry.id   b2e940c9b09b636fb58566a6682e2390
#
_cell.length_a   1.000
_cell.length_b   1.000
_cell.length_c   1.000
_cell.angle_alpha   90.00
_cell.angle_beta   90.00
_cell.angle_gamma   90.00
#
_symmetry.space_group_name_H-M   'P 1'
#
loop_
_entity.id
_entity.type
_entity.pdbx_description
1 polymer ?
#
loop_
_entity_poly.entity_id
_entity_poly.type
_entity_poly.pdbx_seq_one_letter_code
_entity_poly.pdbx_strand_id
1 'polypeptide(L)'
;MKTIVLLLVAAFVADQATGQWNANYASGRTTMVHLFEWKWDDIAAECERFLGPKGYAGVQVSPPNEHIVIMQSTVQRPWWERYQPVSYKLVTRSGDENAFKNMVDRCNAVGVRIYVDCVFNQMTPGSGTGIGGSPVDGGSMSYPGVPYGPNDFTPRSSCPSGSGDIENYGNAQQVRNCKLSGMPDLYQGSEYVRGKILEFLNRLTSYGVAGFRWDASKHMWPGDLKIISDRLSDLPTAKGFPAGSRPYIYMEVIDQGGEPITANEYFYIGRVTEFKYGRKLSDAFHKKTALKYLVNFGVGWGLMPDGNALVFIDNHDNQRGHGGGGDLLTFRESKLYKMAVSYMLAWPYGDARVMSSYYWEQNMVNGQDKNDWVGPPHDSNFNILSPTINADDSCGNGWICEHRWRQIYNMAKFRNVVAGTGMNDWWDNGNNQIAFCRGGKGFIAINNEGSNMSQTLQTCLSAGTYCDIISGNLSNGKCTGKSVTVGSDGKALISIGSAEEDGVLAIHVESKL
;
A
#
# COMPACT_ATOMS: atom_id res chain seq x y z
N MET A 1 21.39 31.48 18.13
CA MET A 1 20.08 30.87 17.78
C MET A 1 20.03 30.18 16.42
N LYS A 2 20.65 30.66 15.35
CA LYS A 2 20.63 30.00 14.02
C LYS A 2 21.36 28.64 13.98
N THR A 3 22.43 28.44 14.74
CA THR A 3 23.23 27.20 14.74
C THR A 3 22.53 26.03 15.46
N ILE A 4 21.75 26.33 16.52
CA ILE A 4 21.00 25.30 17.27
C ILE A 4 19.81 24.76 16.46
N VAL A 5 19.16 25.63 15.66
CA VAL A 5 18.03 25.24 14.81
C VAL A 5 18.50 24.35 13.66
N LEU A 6 19.68 24.62 13.08
CA LEU A 6 20.25 23.77 12.02
C LEU A 6 20.65 22.37 12.56
N LEU A 7 21.18 22.29 13.77
CA LEU A 7 21.56 21.02 14.41
C LEU A 7 20.31 20.18 14.76
N LEU A 8 19.24 20.80 15.21
CA LEU A 8 17.98 20.09 15.51
C LEU A 8 17.29 19.59 14.23
N VAL A 9 17.30 20.38 13.15
CA VAL A 9 16.74 19.95 11.85
C VAL A 9 17.59 18.85 11.24
N ALA A 10 18.92 18.94 11.30
CA ALA A 10 19.82 17.90 10.79
C ALA A 10 19.71 16.59 11.61
N ALA A 11 19.54 16.66 12.92
CA ALA A 11 19.32 15.48 13.78
C ALA A 11 17.96 14.83 13.48
N PHE A 12 16.89 15.62 13.29
CA PHE A 12 15.57 15.11 12.94
C PHE A 12 15.54 14.46 11.55
N VAL A 13 16.21 15.04 10.56
CA VAL A 13 16.33 14.45 9.20
C VAL A 13 17.19 13.19 9.22
N ALA A 14 18.26 13.15 10.03
CA ALA A 14 19.08 11.94 10.19
C ALA A 14 18.30 10.80 10.90
N ASP A 15 17.48 11.14 11.88
CA ASP A 15 16.64 10.19 12.61
C ASP A 15 15.54 9.59 11.71
N GLN A 16 14.93 10.38 10.81
CA GLN A 16 14.00 9.89 9.80
C GLN A 16 14.69 8.96 8.77
N ALA A 17 15.95 9.18 8.45
CA ALA A 17 16.68 8.33 7.50
C ALA A 17 17.07 6.97 8.07
N THR A 18 17.10 6.81 9.40
CA THR A 18 17.56 5.59 10.09
C THR A 18 16.50 4.94 10.98
N GLY A 19 15.36 5.60 11.23
CA GLY A 19 14.30 5.13 12.11
C GLY A 19 13.18 4.38 11.38
N GLN A 20 12.01 4.33 11.98
CA GLN A 20 10.81 3.65 11.48
C GLN A 20 10.23 4.26 10.20
N TRP A 21 10.76 5.36 9.68
CA TRP A 21 10.39 5.98 8.39
C TRP A 21 11.17 5.40 7.19
N ASN A 22 12.24 4.63 7.45
CA ASN A 22 13.03 3.99 6.40
C ASN A 22 12.39 2.65 6.03
N ALA A 23 11.98 2.51 4.77
CA ALA A 23 11.37 1.29 4.27
C ALA A 23 12.32 0.08 4.17
N ASN A 24 13.61 0.26 4.42
CA ASN A 24 14.64 -0.80 4.37
C ASN A 24 14.70 -1.53 3.02
N TYR A 25 14.35 -0.86 1.94
CA TYR A 25 14.40 -1.43 0.59
C TYR A 25 15.82 -1.86 0.21
N ALA A 26 15.93 -2.90 -0.58
CA ALA A 26 17.18 -3.21 -1.25
C ALA A 26 17.57 -2.06 -2.19
N SER A 27 18.87 -1.85 -2.37
CA SER A 27 19.40 -0.74 -3.19
C SER A 27 18.78 -0.71 -4.59
N GLY A 28 18.40 0.48 -5.05
CA GLY A 28 17.83 0.71 -6.38
C GLY A 28 16.37 0.33 -6.53
N ARG A 29 15.65 0.08 -5.45
CA ARG A 29 14.22 -0.27 -5.46
C ARG A 29 13.39 0.71 -4.65
N THR A 30 12.15 0.98 -5.11
CA THR A 30 11.33 2.08 -4.55
C THR A 30 9.82 1.81 -4.48
N THR A 31 9.33 0.69 -5.02
CA THR A 31 7.89 0.44 -5.14
C THR A 31 7.48 -0.83 -4.41
N MET A 32 6.53 -0.70 -3.50
CA MET A 32 5.88 -1.81 -2.81
C MET A 32 4.63 -2.25 -3.59
N VAL A 33 4.28 -3.53 -3.50
CA VAL A 33 2.99 -4.07 -3.95
C VAL A 33 2.23 -4.70 -2.78
N HIS A 34 0.91 -4.51 -2.72
CA HIS A 34 0.05 -5.25 -1.81
C HIS A 34 -0.51 -6.47 -2.54
N LEU A 35 0.01 -7.66 -2.25
CA LEU A 35 -0.54 -8.93 -2.74
C LEU A 35 -1.66 -9.40 -1.81
N PHE A 36 -2.84 -8.79 -2.00
CA PHE A 36 -3.98 -8.96 -1.11
C PHE A 36 -4.54 -10.39 -1.15
N GLU A 37 -4.58 -11.05 0.00
CA GLU A 37 -5.11 -12.40 0.22
C GLU A 37 -4.30 -13.56 -0.43
N TRP A 38 -3.13 -13.30 -0.97
CA TRP A 38 -2.30 -14.35 -1.55
C TRP A 38 -1.80 -15.35 -0.50
N LYS A 39 -1.61 -16.61 -0.91
CA LYS A 39 -0.94 -17.62 -0.09
C LYS A 39 0.56 -17.33 0.02
N TRP A 40 1.16 -17.72 1.14
CA TRP A 40 2.58 -17.48 1.39
C TRP A 40 3.49 -18.11 0.34
N ASP A 41 3.20 -19.35 -0.06
CA ASP A 41 3.99 -20.04 -1.08
C ASP A 41 3.86 -19.38 -2.47
N ASP A 42 2.68 -18.85 -2.80
CA ASP A 42 2.45 -18.12 -4.05
C ASP A 42 3.21 -16.78 -4.06
N ILE A 43 3.26 -16.07 -2.92
CA ILE A 43 4.05 -14.84 -2.76
C ILE A 43 5.54 -15.15 -2.91
N ALA A 44 6.04 -16.21 -2.28
CA ALA A 44 7.44 -16.63 -2.39
C ALA A 44 7.82 -16.89 -3.86
N ALA A 45 6.99 -17.64 -4.57
CA ALA A 45 7.18 -17.90 -6.00
C ALA A 45 7.10 -16.61 -6.85
N GLU A 46 6.20 -15.70 -6.50
CA GLU A 46 6.05 -14.41 -7.18
C GLU A 46 7.25 -13.50 -6.97
N CYS A 47 7.82 -13.47 -5.77
CA CYS A 47 9.06 -12.76 -5.49
C CYS A 47 10.20 -13.22 -6.43
N GLU A 48 10.36 -14.54 -6.60
CA GLU A 48 11.43 -15.13 -7.40
C GLU A 48 11.21 -14.98 -8.90
N ARG A 49 9.99 -15.29 -9.38
CA ARG A 49 9.70 -15.32 -10.82
C ARG A 49 9.43 -13.95 -11.44
N PHE A 50 8.94 -12.97 -10.65
CA PHE A 50 8.47 -11.70 -11.20
C PHE A 50 8.95 -10.47 -10.43
N LEU A 51 8.63 -10.35 -9.13
CA LEU A 51 8.86 -9.11 -8.38
C LEU A 51 10.35 -8.76 -8.25
N GLY A 52 11.18 -9.76 -7.95
CA GLY A 52 12.64 -9.61 -7.92
C GLY A 52 13.20 -9.17 -9.27
N PRO A 53 12.97 -9.92 -10.35
CA PRO A 53 13.40 -9.55 -11.71
C PRO A 53 12.88 -8.20 -12.21
N LYS A 54 11.65 -7.81 -11.86
CA LYS A 54 11.06 -6.52 -12.26
C LYS A 54 11.46 -5.35 -11.35
N GLY A 55 12.21 -5.61 -10.26
CA GLY A 55 12.76 -4.56 -9.40
C GLY A 55 11.76 -3.96 -8.42
N TYR A 56 10.70 -4.69 -8.06
CA TYR A 56 9.84 -4.29 -6.93
C TYR A 56 10.61 -4.32 -5.61
N ALA A 57 10.34 -3.37 -4.74
CA ALA A 57 11.04 -3.20 -3.48
C ALA A 57 10.51 -4.08 -2.35
N GLY A 58 9.22 -4.35 -2.36
CA GLY A 58 8.61 -5.14 -1.30
C GLY A 58 7.16 -5.52 -1.55
N VAL A 59 6.67 -6.39 -0.66
CA VAL A 59 5.29 -6.88 -0.64
C VAL A 59 4.66 -6.57 0.71
N GLN A 60 3.52 -5.87 0.71
CA GLN A 60 2.61 -5.92 1.84
C GLN A 60 1.81 -7.21 1.77
N VAL A 61 1.80 -7.98 2.85
CA VAL A 61 1.03 -9.21 2.99
C VAL A 61 -0.15 -8.99 3.92
N SER A 62 -1.24 -9.73 3.68
CA SER A 62 -2.43 -9.73 4.54
C SER A 62 -2.11 -10.27 5.94
N PRO A 63 -2.94 -9.99 6.97
CA PRO A 63 -2.63 -10.35 8.36
C PRO A 63 -2.26 -11.84 8.52
N PRO A 64 -1.11 -12.17 9.16
CA PRO A 64 -0.62 -13.54 9.25
C PRO A 64 -1.12 -14.28 10.49
N ASN A 65 -1.77 -13.58 11.40
CA ASN A 65 -2.21 -14.14 12.67
C ASN A 65 -3.53 -14.90 12.56
N GLU A 66 -3.76 -15.81 13.49
CA GLU A 66 -5.00 -16.60 13.58
C GLU A 66 -6.23 -15.72 13.72
N HIS A 67 -7.23 -15.98 12.89
CA HIS A 67 -8.50 -15.24 12.82
C HIS A 67 -9.70 -16.19 12.98
N ILE A 68 -10.87 -15.61 13.23
CA ILE A 68 -12.13 -16.36 13.27
C ILE A 68 -12.46 -16.95 11.88
N VAL A 69 -13.22 -18.05 11.87
CA VAL A 69 -13.78 -18.62 10.65
C VAL A 69 -15.25 -18.22 10.55
N ILE A 70 -15.59 -17.45 9.52
CA ILE A 70 -16.96 -16.95 9.32
C ILE A 70 -17.66 -17.76 8.25
N MET A 71 -18.72 -18.49 8.66
CA MET A 71 -19.56 -19.33 7.80
C MET A 71 -21.02 -19.09 8.13
N GLN A 72 -21.57 -17.97 7.64
CA GLN A 72 -22.98 -17.61 7.77
C GLN A 72 -23.75 -18.03 6.51
N SER A 73 -25.07 -18.04 6.57
CA SER A 73 -25.91 -18.44 5.43
C SER A 73 -25.72 -17.59 4.18
N THR A 74 -25.40 -16.30 4.34
CA THR A 74 -25.26 -15.32 3.25
C THR A 74 -23.85 -14.78 3.08
N VAL A 75 -22.97 -14.93 4.08
CA VAL A 75 -21.59 -14.44 4.09
C VAL A 75 -20.68 -15.58 4.50
N GLN A 76 -19.86 -16.07 3.57
CA GLN A 76 -18.99 -17.21 3.78
C GLN A 76 -17.55 -16.84 3.48
N ARG A 77 -16.67 -17.01 4.47
CA ARG A 77 -15.24 -16.75 4.37
C ARG A 77 -14.92 -15.38 3.77
N PRO A 78 -15.49 -14.28 4.31
CA PRO A 78 -15.24 -12.94 3.81
C PRO A 78 -13.77 -12.56 4.00
N TRP A 79 -13.25 -11.65 3.13
CA TRP A 79 -11.87 -11.17 3.26
C TRP A 79 -11.59 -10.54 4.62
N TRP A 80 -12.56 -9.84 5.21
CA TRP A 80 -12.42 -9.14 6.48
C TRP A 80 -12.41 -10.06 7.71
N GLU A 81 -12.64 -11.40 7.57
CA GLU A 81 -12.44 -12.32 8.69
C GLU A 81 -11.00 -12.29 9.22
N ARG A 82 -10.02 -11.92 8.37
CA ARG A 82 -8.60 -11.78 8.76
C ARG A 82 -8.34 -10.57 9.66
N TYR A 83 -9.25 -9.61 9.68
CA TYR A 83 -9.21 -8.44 10.57
C TYR A 83 -9.99 -8.67 11.87
N GLN A 84 -10.35 -9.94 12.15
CA GLN A 84 -10.97 -10.40 13.39
C GLN A 84 -10.05 -11.42 14.10
N PRO A 85 -9.00 -10.98 14.80
CA PRO A 85 -8.02 -11.86 15.44
C PRO A 85 -8.63 -12.74 16.53
N VAL A 86 -8.14 -13.98 16.62
CA VAL A 86 -8.39 -14.94 17.71
C VAL A 86 -7.13 -15.11 18.55
N SER A 87 -5.98 -15.13 17.92
CA SER A 87 -4.67 -15.20 18.58
C SER A 87 -3.57 -14.63 17.69
N TYR A 88 -2.34 -14.60 18.22
CA TYR A 88 -1.14 -14.23 17.46
C TYR A 88 -0.36 -15.45 16.92
N LYS A 89 -0.97 -16.63 16.88
CA LYS A 89 -0.42 -17.78 16.17
C LYS A 89 -0.38 -17.49 14.67
N LEU A 90 0.70 -17.87 13.99
CA LEU A 90 0.86 -17.64 12.56
C LEU A 90 0.23 -18.78 11.75
N VAL A 91 -1.09 -18.85 11.79
CA VAL A 91 -1.91 -19.78 11.01
C VAL A 91 -3.09 -19.02 10.43
N THR A 92 -3.20 -18.99 9.11
CA THR A 92 -4.26 -18.27 8.40
C THR A 92 -4.66 -19.00 7.12
N ARG A 93 -5.58 -18.44 6.36
CA ARG A 93 -5.94 -18.93 5.02
C ARG A 93 -4.75 -18.90 4.03
N SER A 94 -3.77 -18.04 4.26
CA SER A 94 -2.58 -17.92 3.41
C SER A 94 -1.52 -18.99 3.69
N GLY A 95 -1.61 -19.71 4.80
CA GLY A 95 -0.67 -20.74 5.20
C GLY A 95 -0.29 -20.68 6.68
N ASP A 96 0.60 -21.56 7.07
CA ASP A 96 1.14 -21.68 8.42
C ASP A 96 2.43 -20.88 8.63
N GLU A 97 2.99 -20.96 9.84
CA GLU A 97 4.21 -20.26 10.22
C GLU A 97 5.44 -20.69 9.40
N ASN A 98 5.54 -21.97 9.02
CA ASN A 98 6.67 -22.46 8.24
C ASN A 98 6.63 -21.92 6.81
N ALA A 99 5.45 -21.92 6.18
CA ALA A 99 5.24 -21.30 4.88
C ALA A 99 5.50 -19.79 4.92
N PHE A 100 5.10 -19.12 6.01
CA PHE A 100 5.37 -17.68 6.21
C PHE A 100 6.87 -17.40 6.28
N LYS A 101 7.63 -18.14 7.11
CA LYS A 101 9.08 -17.99 7.20
C LYS A 101 9.78 -18.24 5.87
N ASN A 102 9.37 -19.31 5.17
CA ASN A 102 9.88 -19.65 3.82
C ASN A 102 9.65 -18.52 2.83
N MET A 103 8.45 -17.91 2.84
CA MET A 103 8.15 -16.74 2.01
C MET A 103 9.09 -15.57 2.32
N VAL A 104 9.25 -15.21 3.59
CA VAL A 104 10.12 -14.10 4.01
C VAL A 104 11.56 -14.32 3.54
N ASP A 105 12.10 -15.52 3.74
CA ASP A 105 13.48 -15.86 3.35
C ASP A 105 13.67 -15.82 1.83
N ARG A 106 12.77 -16.41 1.06
CA ARG A 106 12.84 -16.44 -0.41
C ARG A 106 12.69 -15.06 -1.03
N CYS A 107 11.76 -14.24 -0.53
CA CYS A 107 11.60 -12.87 -1.00
C CYS A 107 12.83 -12.01 -0.67
N ASN A 108 13.34 -12.07 0.56
CA ASN A 108 14.55 -11.35 0.94
C ASN A 108 15.77 -11.75 0.09
N ALA A 109 15.90 -13.03 -0.26
CA ALA A 109 17.00 -13.54 -1.09
C ALA A 109 17.06 -12.90 -2.48
N VAL A 110 15.93 -12.46 -3.03
CA VAL A 110 15.84 -11.76 -4.32
C VAL A 110 15.65 -10.24 -4.18
N GLY A 111 15.88 -9.70 -2.97
CA GLY A 111 15.84 -8.26 -2.70
C GLY A 111 14.41 -7.67 -2.62
N VAL A 112 13.40 -8.50 -2.38
CA VAL A 112 12.01 -8.08 -2.15
C VAL A 112 11.69 -8.19 -0.67
N ARG A 113 11.40 -7.07 -0.02
CA ARG A 113 11.13 -7.02 1.42
C ARG A 113 9.68 -7.38 1.73
N ILE A 114 9.43 -7.94 2.91
CA ILE A 114 8.07 -8.25 3.38
C ILE A 114 7.63 -7.25 4.44
N TYR A 115 6.43 -6.72 4.28
CA TYR A 115 5.73 -5.83 5.20
C TYR A 115 4.42 -6.47 5.61
N VAL A 116 4.20 -6.59 6.92
CA VAL A 116 3.07 -7.33 7.47
C VAL A 116 1.96 -6.39 7.90
N ASP A 117 0.75 -6.69 7.47
CA ASP A 117 -0.46 -6.05 7.98
C ASP A 117 -0.76 -6.59 9.38
N CYS A 118 -0.64 -5.76 10.40
CA CYS A 118 -0.76 -6.14 11.81
C CYS A 118 -2.02 -5.57 12.43
N VAL A 119 -2.89 -6.47 12.89
CA VAL A 119 -4.16 -6.16 13.54
C VAL A 119 -4.02 -6.34 15.04
N PHE A 120 -4.03 -5.24 15.80
CA PHE A 120 -3.94 -5.25 17.26
C PHE A 120 -4.71 -4.09 17.94
N ASN A 121 -5.62 -3.45 17.19
CA ASN A 121 -6.62 -2.57 17.77
C ASN A 121 -7.72 -3.37 18.44
N GLN A 122 -8.15 -4.46 17.83
CA GLN A 122 -9.33 -5.24 18.23
C GLN A 122 -9.08 -6.74 18.17
N MET A 123 -9.98 -7.48 18.83
CA MET A 123 -10.14 -8.92 18.67
C MET A 123 -11.52 -9.24 18.07
N THR A 124 -11.74 -10.49 17.61
CA THR A 124 -13.04 -10.90 17.06
C THR A 124 -14.18 -10.78 18.07
N PRO A 125 -15.38 -10.32 17.69
CA PRO A 125 -16.58 -10.40 18.53
C PRO A 125 -17.22 -11.81 18.48
N GLY A 126 -16.73 -12.69 17.60
CA GLY A 126 -17.26 -14.04 17.41
C GLY A 126 -16.85 -15.01 18.51
N SER A 127 -17.59 -16.11 18.60
CA SER A 127 -17.30 -17.21 19.52
C SER A 127 -17.16 -18.53 18.76
N GLY A 128 -16.35 -19.44 19.26
CA GLY A 128 -16.10 -20.75 18.64
C GLY A 128 -14.61 -21.10 18.59
N THR A 129 -14.12 -21.43 17.41
CA THR A 129 -12.73 -21.84 17.21
C THR A 129 -12.11 -21.04 16.05
N GLY A 130 -10.92 -20.49 16.26
CA GLY A 130 -10.13 -19.86 15.21
C GLY A 130 -9.61 -20.86 14.20
N ILE A 131 -9.11 -20.34 13.07
CA ILE A 131 -8.58 -21.18 11.98
C ILE A 131 -7.39 -22.06 12.39
N GLY A 132 -6.63 -21.67 13.41
CA GLY A 132 -5.52 -22.42 13.99
C GLY A 132 -5.89 -23.28 15.21
N GLY A 133 -7.19 -23.46 15.47
CA GLY A 133 -7.69 -24.34 16.53
C GLY A 133 -7.80 -23.70 17.92
N SER A 134 -7.50 -22.41 18.08
CA SER A 134 -7.66 -21.74 19.37
C SER A 134 -9.14 -21.50 19.69
N PRO A 135 -9.60 -21.81 20.91
CA PRO A 135 -10.94 -21.45 21.34
C PRO A 135 -11.05 -19.94 21.53
N VAL A 136 -12.25 -19.41 21.32
CA VAL A 136 -12.54 -17.99 21.48
C VAL A 136 -13.99 -17.76 21.91
N ASP A 137 -14.20 -16.79 22.78
CA ASP A 137 -15.52 -16.26 23.12
C ASP A 137 -15.45 -14.74 23.20
N GLY A 138 -15.81 -14.08 22.09
CA GLY A 138 -15.80 -12.62 21.97
C GLY A 138 -16.82 -11.95 22.90
N GLY A 139 -17.93 -12.63 23.21
CA GLY A 139 -18.96 -12.13 24.12
C GLY A 139 -18.45 -11.97 25.56
N SER A 140 -17.66 -12.92 26.04
CA SER A 140 -17.01 -12.86 27.35
C SER A 140 -15.59 -12.28 27.30
N MET A 141 -15.11 -11.83 26.12
CA MET A 141 -13.76 -11.32 25.90
C MET A 141 -12.67 -12.33 26.31
N SER A 142 -12.86 -13.61 26.00
CA SER A 142 -11.94 -14.71 26.32
C SER A 142 -11.18 -15.16 25.06
N TYR A 143 -9.85 -14.95 25.06
CA TYR A 143 -8.94 -15.28 23.95
C TYR A 143 -7.73 -16.07 24.45
N PRO A 144 -7.92 -17.35 24.88
CA PRO A 144 -6.86 -18.12 25.53
C PRO A 144 -5.61 -18.34 24.66
N GLY A 145 -5.76 -18.20 23.33
CA GLY A 145 -4.64 -18.34 22.39
C GLY A 145 -3.59 -17.24 22.48
N VAL A 146 -3.89 -16.07 23.14
CA VAL A 146 -2.92 -14.97 23.34
C VAL A 146 -2.15 -15.10 24.66
N PRO A 147 -2.66 -15.18 25.91
CA PRO A 147 -4.01 -15.17 26.48
C PRO A 147 -4.51 -13.76 26.87
N TYR A 148 -5.66 -13.37 26.35
CA TYR A 148 -6.37 -12.15 26.77
C TYR A 148 -7.68 -12.49 27.50
N GLY A 149 -8.03 -11.66 28.48
CA GLY A 149 -9.28 -11.71 29.22
C GLY A 149 -9.94 -10.32 29.30
N PRO A 150 -11.11 -10.19 29.99
CA PRO A 150 -11.88 -8.95 29.99
C PRO A 150 -11.13 -7.69 30.46
N ASN A 151 -10.09 -7.84 31.30
CA ASN A 151 -9.29 -6.73 31.82
C ASN A 151 -8.27 -6.18 30.80
N ASP A 152 -8.08 -6.87 29.67
CA ASP A 152 -7.14 -6.46 28.63
C ASP A 152 -7.79 -5.58 27.55
N PHE A 153 -9.07 -5.30 27.72
CA PHE A 153 -9.86 -4.46 26.81
C PHE A 153 -10.18 -3.11 27.44
N THR A 154 -10.39 -2.11 26.57
CA THR A 154 -10.75 -0.76 26.98
C THR A 154 -12.03 -0.81 27.82
N PRO A 155 -11.99 -0.27 29.07
CA PRO A 155 -13.15 -0.31 29.95
C PRO A 155 -14.37 0.38 29.34
N ARG A 156 -15.56 -0.20 29.47
CA ARG A 156 -16.81 0.39 28.97
C ARG A 156 -17.02 1.83 29.44
N SER A 157 -16.56 2.16 30.65
CA SER A 157 -16.63 3.51 31.24
C SER A 157 -15.78 4.55 30.50
N SER A 158 -14.79 4.14 29.71
CA SER A 158 -13.94 5.02 28.89
C SER A 158 -14.58 5.37 27.54
N CYS A 159 -15.59 4.61 27.11
CA CYS A 159 -16.31 4.85 25.86
C CYS A 159 -17.55 5.74 26.13
N PRO A 160 -17.60 6.98 25.60
CA PRO A 160 -18.70 7.91 25.87
C PRO A 160 -19.95 7.68 25.01
N SER A 161 -19.98 6.66 24.14
CA SER A 161 -21.17 6.36 23.34
C SER A 161 -22.25 5.59 24.13
N GLY A 162 -23.48 5.63 23.66
CA GLY A 162 -24.60 4.91 24.27
C GLY A 162 -24.50 3.40 24.11
N SER A 163 -24.15 2.93 22.91
CA SER A 163 -24.06 1.50 22.56
C SER A 163 -22.75 0.83 23.02
N GLY A 164 -21.67 1.60 23.20
CA GLY A 164 -20.31 1.08 23.36
C GLY A 164 -19.54 0.94 22.05
N ASP A 165 -20.20 1.20 20.93
CA ASP A 165 -19.58 1.28 19.61
C ASP A 165 -19.30 2.72 19.22
N ILE A 166 -18.48 2.95 18.19
CA ILE A 166 -18.27 4.27 17.61
C ILE A 166 -19.56 4.70 16.91
N GLU A 167 -20.19 5.75 17.42
CA GLU A 167 -21.42 6.34 16.86
C GLU A 167 -21.16 7.68 16.16
N ASN A 168 -20.03 8.33 16.51
CA ASN A 168 -19.70 9.66 16.00
C ASN A 168 -18.18 9.82 15.81
N TYR A 169 -17.74 9.86 14.56
CA TYR A 169 -16.34 10.12 14.19
C TYR A 169 -15.89 11.56 14.46
N GLY A 170 -16.82 12.50 14.70
CA GLY A 170 -16.53 13.83 15.20
C GLY A 170 -16.15 13.88 16.69
N ASN A 171 -16.13 12.74 17.38
CA ASN A 171 -15.74 12.61 18.78
C ASN A 171 -14.50 11.71 18.92
N ALA A 172 -13.33 12.32 19.11
CA ALA A 172 -12.06 11.59 19.22
C ALA A 172 -12.04 10.55 20.35
N GLN A 173 -12.74 10.80 21.46
CA GLN A 173 -12.83 9.85 22.58
C GLN A 173 -13.62 8.59 22.17
N GLN A 174 -14.71 8.75 21.40
CA GLN A 174 -15.42 7.60 20.87
C GLN A 174 -14.55 6.80 19.91
N VAL A 175 -13.88 7.48 18.97
CA VAL A 175 -13.08 6.82 17.94
C VAL A 175 -11.95 5.98 18.54
N ARG A 176 -11.39 6.41 19.71
CA ARG A 176 -10.24 5.74 20.35
C ARG A 176 -10.58 4.85 21.54
N ASN A 177 -11.79 4.89 22.05
CA ASN A 177 -12.15 4.14 23.26
C ASN A 177 -13.41 3.29 23.11
N CYS A 178 -14.09 3.37 21.97
CA CYS A 178 -15.27 2.57 21.70
C CYS A 178 -14.97 1.48 20.67
N LYS A 179 -15.80 0.46 20.65
CA LYS A 179 -15.65 -0.66 19.73
C LYS A 179 -15.79 -0.21 18.28
N LEU A 180 -14.86 -0.61 17.44
CA LEU A 180 -14.99 -0.49 15.99
C LEU A 180 -15.86 -1.63 15.47
N SER A 181 -17.04 -1.32 14.94
CA SER A 181 -17.98 -2.31 14.37
C SER A 181 -18.27 -3.49 15.32
N GLY A 182 -18.47 -3.21 16.60
CA GLY A 182 -18.80 -4.21 17.62
C GLY A 182 -17.64 -5.07 18.11
N MET A 183 -16.44 -4.91 17.54
CA MET A 183 -15.25 -5.70 17.92
C MET A 183 -14.68 -5.23 19.26
N PRO A 184 -14.39 -6.15 20.20
CA PRO A 184 -13.73 -5.81 21.46
C PRO A 184 -12.43 -5.04 21.24
N ASP A 185 -12.34 -3.86 21.84
CA ASP A 185 -11.26 -2.90 21.69
C ASP A 185 -10.15 -3.18 22.71
N LEU A 186 -8.94 -3.54 22.24
CA LEU A 186 -7.80 -3.82 23.10
C LEU A 186 -7.30 -2.55 23.79
N TYR A 187 -6.93 -2.68 25.06
CA TYR A 187 -6.39 -1.57 25.85
C TYR A 187 -4.87 -1.49 25.73
N GLN A 188 -4.35 -0.84 24.68
CA GLN A 188 -2.90 -0.66 24.47
C GLN A 188 -2.23 0.19 25.55
N GLY A 189 -3.01 0.88 26.41
CA GLY A 189 -2.51 1.51 27.64
C GLY A 189 -2.01 0.52 28.70
N SER A 190 -2.42 -0.75 28.62
CA SER A 190 -1.96 -1.83 29.49
C SER A 190 -0.56 -2.30 29.13
N GLU A 191 0.33 -2.42 30.10
CA GLU A 191 1.68 -2.95 29.90
C GLU A 191 1.65 -4.42 29.48
N TYR A 192 0.68 -5.21 29.97
CA TYR A 192 0.49 -6.58 29.57
C TYR A 192 0.10 -6.68 28.08
N VAL A 193 -0.86 -5.88 27.63
CA VAL A 193 -1.31 -5.86 26.23
C VAL A 193 -0.16 -5.42 25.31
N ARG A 194 0.56 -4.34 25.67
CA ARG A 194 1.76 -3.90 24.93
C ARG A 194 2.82 -5.01 24.85
N GLY A 195 3.02 -5.74 25.94
CA GLY A 195 3.94 -6.88 25.99
C GLY A 195 3.58 -7.97 24.99
N LYS A 196 2.29 -8.35 24.91
CA LYS A 196 1.81 -9.36 23.96
C LYS A 196 1.91 -8.90 22.51
N ILE A 197 1.60 -7.64 22.23
CA ILE A 197 1.80 -7.05 20.90
C ILE A 197 3.28 -7.08 20.51
N LEU A 198 4.17 -6.69 21.42
CA LEU A 198 5.62 -6.70 21.18
C LEU A 198 6.18 -8.10 20.96
N GLU A 199 5.72 -9.12 21.71
CA GLU A 199 6.08 -10.52 21.47
C GLU A 199 5.74 -10.93 20.02
N PHE A 200 4.54 -10.57 19.53
CA PHE A 200 4.11 -10.85 18.17
C PHE A 200 4.95 -10.12 17.11
N LEU A 201 5.10 -8.81 17.24
CA LEU A 201 5.85 -8.00 16.28
C LEU A 201 7.35 -8.36 16.24
N ASN A 202 7.98 -8.57 17.39
CA ASN A 202 9.39 -8.94 17.47
C ASN A 202 9.64 -10.36 16.94
N ARG A 203 8.69 -11.28 17.07
CA ARG A 203 8.76 -12.60 16.42
C ARG A 203 8.79 -12.46 14.91
N LEU A 204 7.92 -11.63 14.31
CA LEU A 204 7.92 -11.35 12.87
C LEU A 204 9.22 -10.67 12.43
N THR A 205 9.72 -9.70 13.20
CA THR A 205 11.00 -9.03 12.95
C THR A 205 12.14 -10.05 12.93
N SER A 206 12.15 -11.01 13.85
CA SER A 206 13.21 -12.04 13.92
C SER A 206 13.25 -12.95 12.69
N TYR A 207 12.15 -13.09 11.96
CA TYR A 207 12.08 -13.84 10.69
C TYR A 207 12.61 -13.05 9.49
N GLY A 208 12.84 -11.74 9.65
CA GLY A 208 13.32 -10.88 8.57
C GLY A 208 12.23 -10.07 7.89
N VAL A 209 11.07 -9.88 8.53
CA VAL A 209 10.05 -8.91 8.11
C VAL A 209 10.64 -7.50 8.23
N ALA A 210 10.60 -6.71 7.17
CA ALA A 210 11.25 -5.40 7.10
C ALA A 210 10.45 -4.28 7.75
N GLY A 211 9.15 -4.52 7.99
CA GLY A 211 8.27 -3.52 8.58
C GLY A 211 6.81 -3.93 8.61
N PHE A 212 5.98 -3.00 9.03
CA PHE A 212 4.59 -3.26 9.38
C PHE A 212 3.64 -2.17 8.85
N ARG A 213 2.47 -2.58 8.36
CA ARG A 213 1.27 -1.76 8.36
C ARG A 213 0.58 -1.96 9.70
N TRP A 214 0.34 -0.91 10.42
CA TRP A 214 -0.47 -0.97 11.64
C TRP A 214 -1.91 -0.62 11.29
N ASP A 215 -2.74 -1.66 11.27
CA ASP A 215 -4.17 -1.57 10.98
C ASP A 215 -4.89 -0.70 12.01
N ALA A 216 -5.93 0.02 11.58
CA ALA A 216 -6.83 0.79 12.44
C ALA A 216 -6.11 1.73 13.44
N SER A 217 -4.93 2.26 13.10
CA SER A 217 -4.14 3.12 14.01
C SER A 217 -4.90 4.37 14.46
N LYS A 218 -5.84 4.88 13.64
CA LYS A 218 -6.74 5.98 13.99
C LYS A 218 -7.51 5.71 15.29
N HIS A 219 -7.78 4.44 15.58
CA HIS A 219 -8.57 3.98 16.73
C HIS A 219 -7.73 3.72 17.99
N MET A 220 -6.42 3.92 17.91
CA MET A 220 -5.48 3.73 19.02
C MET A 220 -4.85 5.06 19.43
N TRP A 221 -4.49 5.20 20.70
CA TRP A 221 -3.81 6.40 21.21
C TRP A 221 -2.38 6.47 20.68
N PRO A 222 -1.97 7.59 20.03
CA PRO A 222 -0.62 7.70 19.46
C PRO A 222 0.49 7.49 20.48
N GLY A 223 0.28 7.91 21.73
CA GLY A 223 1.26 7.70 22.82
C GLY A 223 1.53 6.23 23.12
N ASP A 224 0.50 5.38 23.09
CA ASP A 224 0.65 3.93 23.29
C ASP A 224 1.34 3.26 22.11
N LEU A 225 1.00 3.67 20.88
CA LEU A 225 1.68 3.21 19.67
C LEU A 225 3.16 3.60 19.66
N LYS A 226 3.50 4.80 20.14
CA LYS A 226 4.90 5.25 20.28
C LYS A 226 5.69 4.37 21.24
N ILE A 227 5.11 3.99 22.38
CA ILE A 227 5.76 3.09 23.34
C ILE A 227 6.03 1.73 22.72
N ILE A 228 5.08 1.18 21.94
CA ILE A 228 5.27 -0.08 21.20
C ILE A 228 6.38 0.09 20.16
N SER A 229 6.34 1.16 19.35
CA SER A 229 7.33 1.45 18.33
C SER A 229 8.76 1.51 18.90
N ASP A 230 8.94 2.21 20.01
CA ASP A 230 10.27 2.39 20.63
C ASP A 230 10.86 1.10 21.16
N ARG A 231 10.04 0.13 21.54
CA ARG A 231 10.43 -1.16 22.11
C ARG A 231 10.57 -2.28 21.08
N LEU A 232 10.31 -2.01 19.80
CA LEU A 232 10.57 -3.00 18.74
C LEU A 232 12.07 -3.35 18.70
N SER A 233 12.37 -4.59 18.40
CA SER A 233 13.73 -5.04 18.13
C SER A 233 14.23 -4.48 16.80
N ASP A 234 15.55 -4.30 16.68
CA ASP A 234 16.19 -4.00 15.41
C ASP A 234 16.04 -5.16 14.43
N LEU A 235 16.08 -4.84 13.15
CA LEU A 235 16.07 -5.83 12.08
C LEU A 235 17.35 -6.69 12.13
N PRO A 236 17.24 -8.03 11.96
CA PRO A 236 18.37 -8.93 12.11
C PRO A 236 19.36 -8.80 10.95
N THR A 237 20.63 -8.58 11.27
CA THR A 237 21.71 -8.52 10.28
C THR A 237 21.86 -9.85 9.51
N ALA A 238 21.56 -10.98 10.15
CA ALA A 238 21.54 -12.30 9.52
C ALA A 238 20.52 -12.44 8.38
N LYS A 239 19.56 -11.51 8.28
CA LYS A 239 18.55 -11.44 7.20
C LYS A 239 18.87 -10.36 6.15
N GLY A 240 20.10 -9.84 6.18
CA GLY A 240 20.60 -8.88 5.18
C GLY A 240 20.19 -7.43 5.44
N PHE A 241 19.89 -7.07 6.70
CA PHE A 241 19.67 -5.68 7.09
C PHE A 241 20.94 -5.10 7.72
N PRO A 242 21.25 -3.81 7.50
CA PRO A 242 22.33 -3.15 8.22
C PRO A 242 22.10 -3.17 9.74
N ALA A 243 23.19 -3.20 10.53
CA ALA A 243 23.09 -3.13 11.97
C ALA A 243 22.38 -1.84 12.43
N GLY A 244 21.49 -1.95 13.41
CA GLY A 244 20.70 -0.82 13.93
C GLY A 244 19.54 -0.40 13.05
N SER A 245 19.24 -1.13 11.94
CA SER A 245 18.06 -0.86 11.14
C SER A 245 16.79 -1.13 11.93
N ARG A 246 15.86 -0.16 11.93
CA ARG A 246 14.57 -0.28 12.61
C ARG A 246 13.51 -0.83 11.66
N PRO A 247 12.52 -1.61 12.15
CA PRO A 247 11.37 -1.98 11.34
C PRO A 247 10.65 -0.74 10.81
N TYR A 248 10.36 -0.72 9.51
CA TYR A 248 9.55 0.32 8.89
C TYR A 248 8.12 0.27 9.42
N ILE A 249 7.54 1.41 9.76
CA ILE A 249 6.16 1.50 10.23
C ILE A 249 5.38 2.47 9.34
N TYR A 250 4.24 2.03 8.84
CA TYR A 250 3.24 2.89 8.26
C TYR A 250 1.87 2.56 8.84
N MET A 251 1.22 3.59 9.34
CA MET A 251 -0.01 3.46 10.11
C MET A 251 -1.22 3.79 9.26
N GLU A 252 -2.25 2.97 9.37
CA GLU A 252 -3.53 3.31 8.76
C GLU A 252 -4.24 4.36 9.60
N VAL A 253 -4.26 5.57 9.09
CA VAL A 253 -5.06 6.67 9.63
C VAL A 253 -5.87 7.27 8.50
N ILE A 254 -7.16 6.96 8.45
CA ILE A 254 -8.06 7.51 7.43
C ILE A 254 -8.42 8.94 7.81
N ASP A 255 -7.72 9.88 7.19
CA ASP A 255 -7.91 11.33 7.36
C ASP A 255 -8.29 11.96 6.02
N GLN A 256 -9.59 12.14 5.78
CA GLN A 256 -10.11 12.85 4.61
C GLN A 256 -10.37 14.34 4.91
N GLY A 257 -10.05 14.79 6.12
CA GLY A 257 -10.33 16.11 6.65
C GLY A 257 -11.72 16.20 7.30
N GLY A 258 -11.90 17.19 8.17
CA GLY A 258 -13.18 17.47 8.83
C GLY A 258 -13.43 16.68 10.13
N GLU A 259 -12.54 15.76 10.49
CA GLU A 259 -12.59 15.01 11.75
C GLU A 259 -11.53 15.51 12.73
N PRO A 260 -11.74 15.31 14.06
CA PRO A 260 -10.80 15.80 15.07
C PRO A 260 -9.47 15.01 15.09
N ILE A 261 -9.47 13.74 14.67
CA ILE A 261 -8.26 12.93 14.59
C ILE A 261 -7.64 13.12 13.20
N THR A 262 -6.37 13.52 13.18
CA THR A 262 -5.64 13.85 11.98
C THR A 262 -4.35 13.03 11.85
N ALA A 263 -3.89 12.82 10.62
CA ALA A 263 -2.71 12.02 10.32
C ALA A 263 -1.43 12.55 11.03
N ASN A 264 -1.33 13.87 11.25
CA ASN A 264 -0.15 14.48 11.86
C ASN A 264 0.07 14.10 13.32
N GLU A 265 -0.96 13.60 14.02
CA GLU A 265 -0.81 13.08 15.38
C GLU A 265 0.09 11.83 15.46
N TYR A 266 0.35 11.18 14.31
CA TYR A 266 1.09 9.93 14.23
C TYR A 266 2.48 10.09 13.59
N PHE A 267 2.84 11.27 13.06
CA PHE A 267 4.08 11.49 12.30
C PHE A 267 5.37 11.25 13.11
N TYR A 268 5.32 11.33 14.42
CA TYR A 268 6.48 11.07 15.29
C TYR A 268 6.69 9.58 15.61
N ILE A 269 5.87 8.69 15.03
CA ILE A 269 5.96 7.24 15.21
C ILE A 269 6.51 6.57 13.96
N GLY A 270 6.03 6.97 12.79
CA GLY A 270 6.37 6.41 11.49
C GLY A 270 5.62 7.13 10.37
N ARG A 271 5.55 6.51 9.19
CA ARG A 271 4.75 7.03 8.08
C ARG A 271 3.27 6.73 8.29
N VAL A 272 2.44 7.41 7.52
CA VAL A 272 0.98 7.29 7.56
C VAL A 272 0.45 7.09 6.14
N THR A 273 -0.61 6.31 5.99
CA THR A 273 -1.31 6.11 4.72
C THR A 273 -2.02 7.39 4.28
N GLU A 274 -1.66 7.91 3.10
CA GLU A 274 -2.23 9.15 2.56
C GLU A 274 -3.46 8.85 1.69
N PHE A 275 -4.62 8.73 2.33
CA PHE A 275 -5.90 8.42 1.66
C PHE A 275 -6.38 9.51 0.70
N LYS A 276 -6.00 10.76 0.92
CA LYS A 276 -6.37 11.89 0.03
C LYS A 276 -5.67 11.78 -1.33
N TYR A 277 -4.50 11.11 -1.40
CA TYR A 277 -3.71 11.01 -2.62
C TYR A 277 -4.48 10.34 -3.75
N GLY A 278 -4.92 9.11 -3.54
CA GLY A 278 -5.68 8.34 -4.52
C GLY A 278 -7.00 9.00 -4.89
N ARG A 279 -7.72 9.58 -3.92
CA ARG A 279 -8.97 10.29 -4.17
C ARG A 279 -8.78 11.50 -5.07
N LYS A 280 -7.77 12.35 -4.77
CA LYS A 280 -7.51 13.55 -5.58
C LYS A 280 -7.04 13.21 -7.00
N LEU A 281 -6.23 12.15 -7.16
CA LEU A 281 -5.87 11.67 -8.49
C LEU A 281 -7.07 11.07 -9.23
N SER A 282 -7.92 10.31 -8.56
CA SER A 282 -9.16 9.80 -9.17
C SER A 282 -10.05 10.95 -9.67
N ASP A 283 -10.24 11.99 -8.86
CA ASP A 283 -10.99 13.18 -9.29
C ASP A 283 -10.34 13.89 -10.48
N ALA A 284 -9.00 13.95 -10.53
CA ALA A 284 -8.29 14.55 -11.65
C ALA A 284 -8.42 13.72 -12.94
N PHE A 285 -8.25 12.40 -12.86
CA PHE A 285 -8.37 11.53 -14.03
C PHE A 285 -9.83 11.33 -14.48
N HIS A 286 -10.81 11.45 -13.58
CA HIS A 286 -12.25 11.60 -13.94
C HIS A 286 -12.60 13.00 -14.47
N LYS A 287 -11.63 13.90 -14.63
CA LYS A 287 -11.79 15.26 -15.15
C LYS A 287 -12.64 16.19 -14.28
N LYS A 288 -12.83 15.88 -12.98
CA LYS A 288 -13.42 16.81 -12.02
C LYS A 288 -12.48 17.97 -11.69
N THR A 289 -11.17 17.73 -11.85
CA THR A 289 -10.10 18.73 -11.77
C THR A 289 -9.15 18.50 -12.94
N ALA A 290 -8.77 19.57 -13.66
CA ALA A 290 -7.90 19.42 -14.83
C ALA A 290 -6.48 19.00 -14.42
N LEU A 291 -5.83 18.11 -15.22
CA LEU A 291 -4.51 17.57 -14.94
C LEU A 291 -3.42 18.64 -14.85
N LYS A 292 -3.59 19.79 -15.54
CA LYS A 292 -2.62 20.91 -15.46
C LYS A 292 -2.33 21.37 -14.04
N TYR A 293 -3.28 21.22 -13.12
CA TYR A 293 -3.10 21.62 -11.73
C TYR A 293 -2.22 20.65 -10.92
N LEU A 294 -1.92 19.48 -11.45
CA LEU A 294 -1.04 18.51 -10.78
C LEU A 294 0.43 18.95 -10.73
N VAL A 295 0.79 20.04 -11.37
CA VAL A 295 2.17 20.60 -11.39
C VAL A 295 2.78 20.80 -9.99
N ASN A 296 1.97 20.97 -8.97
CA ASN A 296 2.41 21.16 -7.57
C ASN A 296 1.72 20.17 -6.62
N PHE A 297 1.38 18.98 -7.13
CA PHE A 297 0.67 17.96 -6.36
C PHE A 297 1.48 17.51 -5.14
N GLY A 298 0.97 17.74 -3.95
CA GLY A 298 1.65 17.51 -2.68
C GLY A 298 1.02 18.31 -1.54
N VAL A 299 1.83 18.87 -0.65
CA VAL A 299 1.37 19.61 0.54
C VAL A 299 0.39 20.74 0.19
N GLY A 300 0.61 21.45 -0.92
CA GLY A 300 -0.30 22.51 -1.39
C GLY A 300 -1.72 22.02 -1.74
N TRP A 301 -1.90 20.72 -1.92
CA TRP A 301 -3.19 20.07 -2.12
C TRP A 301 -3.83 19.58 -0.81
N GLY A 302 -3.24 19.88 0.34
CA GLY A 302 -3.67 19.39 1.65
C GLY A 302 -3.24 17.94 1.92
N LEU A 303 -2.22 17.46 1.19
CA LEU A 303 -1.57 16.19 1.49
C LEU A 303 -0.54 16.39 2.62
N MET A 304 -0.18 15.31 3.29
CA MET A 304 0.85 15.34 4.34
C MET A 304 2.25 15.63 3.76
N PRO A 305 3.25 15.98 4.60
CA PRO A 305 4.63 16.09 4.13
C PRO A 305 5.12 14.79 3.49
N ASP A 306 5.90 14.90 2.42
CA ASP A 306 6.44 13.79 1.63
C ASP A 306 7.05 12.67 2.48
N GLY A 307 7.95 13.02 3.42
CA GLY A 307 8.62 12.06 4.31
C GLY A 307 7.69 11.31 5.27
N ASN A 308 6.42 11.68 5.38
CA ASN A 308 5.44 11.03 6.25
C ASN A 308 4.40 10.20 5.48
N ALA A 309 4.40 10.26 4.15
CA ALA A 309 3.36 9.67 3.32
C ALA A 309 3.72 8.29 2.76
N LEU A 310 2.79 7.33 2.89
CA LEU A 310 2.71 6.17 2.01
C LEU A 310 1.52 6.39 1.08
N VAL A 311 1.75 6.36 -0.24
CA VAL A 311 0.78 6.72 -1.26
C VAL A 311 0.31 5.52 -2.09
N PHE A 312 -0.93 5.57 -2.53
CA PHE A 312 -1.59 4.57 -3.36
C PHE A 312 -2.76 5.21 -4.12
N ILE A 313 -3.21 4.58 -5.18
CA ILE A 313 -4.45 4.98 -5.87
C ILE A 313 -5.64 4.40 -5.11
N ASP A 314 -5.63 3.08 -4.90
CA ASP A 314 -6.64 2.35 -4.14
C ASP A 314 -5.98 1.39 -3.12
N ASN A 315 -6.79 0.90 -2.18
CA ASN A 315 -6.43 -0.18 -1.27
C ASN A 315 -7.57 -1.22 -1.20
N HIS A 316 -7.36 -2.28 -0.41
CA HIS A 316 -8.32 -3.37 -0.28
C HIS A 316 -9.67 -2.96 0.31
N ASP A 317 -9.73 -1.88 1.12
CA ASP A 317 -10.96 -1.34 1.70
C ASP A 317 -11.69 -0.42 0.74
N ASN A 318 -11.01 0.65 0.28
CA ASN A 318 -11.65 1.71 -0.46
C ASN A 318 -12.06 1.30 -1.88
N GLN A 319 -11.41 0.29 -2.49
CA GLN A 319 -11.88 -0.30 -3.75
C GLN A 319 -13.24 -1.02 -3.61
N ARG A 320 -13.69 -1.27 -2.38
CA ARG A 320 -14.97 -1.89 -2.02
C ARG A 320 -15.96 -0.90 -1.39
N GLY A 321 -15.61 0.39 -1.38
CA GLY A 321 -16.45 1.44 -0.81
C GLY A 321 -16.30 1.65 0.70
N HIS A 322 -15.34 0.93 1.34
CA HIS A 322 -14.99 1.14 2.75
C HIS A 322 -13.87 2.18 2.91
N GLY A 323 -13.48 2.47 4.14
CA GLY A 323 -12.23 3.15 4.47
C GLY A 323 -11.98 4.48 3.73
N GLY A 324 -12.96 5.36 3.63
CA GLY A 324 -12.81 6.60 2.88
C GLY A 324 -12.92 6.41 1.37
N GLY A 325 -13.66 5.38 0.94
CA GLY A 325 -14.04 5.14 -0.45
C GLY A 325 -14.69 6.34 -1.12
N GLY A 326 -15.43 6.14 -2.14
CA GLY A 326 -16.03 7.17 -3.00
C GLY A 326 -15.77 6.82 -4.45
N ASP A 327 -15.70 7.82 -5.31
CA ASP A 327 -15.45 7.64 -6.74
C ASP A 327 -13.93 7.45 -7.00
N LEU A 328 -13.39 6.31 -6.57
CA LEU A 328 -11.99 5.95 -6.69
C LEU A 328 -11.73 5.12 -7.94
N LEU A 329 -10.60 5.40 -8.59
CA LEU A 329 -10.08 4.56 -9.66
C LEU A 329 -9.61 3.23 -9.10
N THR A 330 -10.04 2.15 -9.75
CA THR A 330 -9.63 0.78 -9.46
C THR A 330 -9.32 0.04 -10.76
N PHE A 331 -8.93 -1.21 -10.67
CA PHE A 331 -8.72 -2.08 -11.84
C PHE A 331 -9.92 -2.12 -12.81
N ARG A 332 -11.13 -1.78 -12.35
CA ARG A 332 -12.36 -1.79 -13.16
C ARG A 332 -12.38 -0.71 -14.24
N GLU A 333 -11.68 0.40 -14.01
CA GLU A 333 -11.48 1.48 -14.99
C GLU A 333 -10.03 1.47 -15.49
N SER A 334 -9.61 0.34 -16.09
CA SER A 334 -8.21 0.00 -16.33
C SER A 334 -7.39 1.09 -17.04
N LYS A 335 -7.95 1.81 -18.02
CA LYS A 335 -7.24 2.89 -18.74
C LYS A 335 -6.90 4.05 -17.80
N LEU A 336 -7.88 4.58 -17.08
CA LEU A 336 -7.67 5.70 -16.14
C LEU A 336 -6.81 5.27 -14.95
N TYR A 337 -7.02 4.04 -14.48
CA TYR A 337 -6.21 3.47 -13.40
C TYR A 337 -4.74 3.38 -13.78
N LYS A 338 -4.41 2.88 -14.99
CA LYS A 338 -3.03 2.83 -15.51
C LYS A 338 -2.41 4.23 -15.61
N MET A 339 -3.19 5.24 -16.04
CA MET A 339 -2.73 6.63 -16.07
C MET A 339 -2.41 7.16 -14.66
N ALA A 340 -3.32 6.95 -13.70
CA ALA A 340 -3.15 7.43 -12.33
C ALA A 340 -1.97 6.74 -11.62
N VAL A 341 -1.81 5.43 -11.79
CA VAL A 341 -0.66 4.68 -11.26
C VAL A 341 0.64 5.15 -11.92
N SER A 342 0.64 5.39 -13.23
CA SER A 342 1.81 5.90 -13.96
C SER A 342 2.23 7.28 -13.45
N TYR A 343 1.27 8.18 -13.22
CA TYR A 343 1.54 9.47 -12.60
C TYR A 343 2.11 9.30 -11.19
N MET A 344 1.49 8.48 -10.34
CA MET A 344 1.97 8.20 -8.97
C MET A 344 3.41 7.70 -8.95
N LEU A 345 3.75 6.76 -9.83
CA LEU A 345 5.08 6.17 -9.91
C LEU A 345 6.12 7.13 -10.53
N ALA A 346 5.69 8.05 -11.38
CA ALA A 346 6.55 9.10 -11.93
C ALA A 346 6.72 10.30 -10.98
N TRP A 347 5.74 10.60 -10.14
CA TRP A 347 5.75 11.78 -9.28
C TRP A 347 6.67 11.61 -8.05
N PRO A 348 7.54 12.60 -7.71
CA PRO A 348 8.49 12.48 -6.61
C PRO A 348 7.85 12.80 -5.25
N TYR A 349 6.92 11.94 -4.80
CA TYR A 349 6.21 12.14 -3.54
C TYR A 349 5.86 10.80 -2.89
N GLY A 350 6.14 10.66 -1.60
CA GLY A 350 5.78 9.55 -0.75
C GLY A 350 6.44 8.20 -1.11
N ASP A 351 6.25 7.21 -0.26
CA ASP A 351 6.54 5.82 -0.60
C ASP A 351 5.35 5.24 -1.37
N ALA A 352 5.59 4.69 -2.56
CA ALA A 352 4.53 4.22 -3.43
C ALA A 352 4.19 2.75 -3.19
N ARG A 353 2.89 2.46 -3.05
CA ARG A 353 2.35 1.10 -2.99
C ARG A 353 1.32 0.89 -4.10
N VAL A 354 1.52 -0.15 -4.90
CA VAL A 354 0.57 -0.61 -5.92
C VAL A 354 -0.35 -1.66 -5.30
N MET A 355 -1.65 -1.60 -5.58
CA MET A 355 -2.61 -2.64 -5.22
C MET A 355 -2.52 -3.81 -6.21
N SER A 356 -2.71 -5.04 -5.73
CA SER A 356 -2.93 -6.23 -6.54
C SER A 356 -4.15 -6.97 -6.01
N SER A 357 -5.20 -6.96 -6.80
CA SER A 357 -6.56 -7.34 -6.43
C SER A 357 -6.93 -8.73 -6.95
N TYR A 358 -8.08 -9.21 -6.51
CA TYR A 358 -8.84 -10.27 -7.18
C TYR A 358 -10.19 -9.73 -7.64
N TYR A 359 -10.80 -10.42 -8.60
CA TYR A 359 -12.12 -10.08 -9.13
C TYR A 359 -13.23 -10.59 -8.20
N TRP A 360 -14.26 -9.78 -8.03
CA TRP A 360 -15.54 -10.19 -7.46
C TRP A 360 -16.68 -9.54 -8.26
N GLU A 361 -17.81 -10.23 -8.34
CA GLU A 361 -19.01 -9.67 -8.98
C GLU A 361 -19.67 -8.67 -8.04
N GLN A 362 -19.80 -7.43 -8.49
CA GLN A 362 -20.47 -6.38 -7.72
C GLN A 362 -21.99 -6.52 -7.78
N ASN A 363 -22.65 -6.31 -6.65
CA ASN A 363 -24.10 -6.23 -6.53
C ASN A 363 -24.50 -4.85 -5.98
N MET A 364 -24.61 -3.88 -6.88
CA MET A 364 -24.87 -2.49 -6.50
C MET A 364 -26.34 -2.27 -6.12
N VAL A 365 -26.62 -1.97 -4.85
CA VAL A 365 -27.95 -1.63 -4.33
C VAL A 365 -27.85 -0.28 -3.61
N ASN A 366 -28.57 0.72 -4.12
CA ASN A 366 -28.57 2.09 -3.59
C ASN A 366 -27.15 2.68 -3.43
N GLY A 367 -26.28 2.44 -4.42
CA GLY A 367 -24.89 2.93 -4.43
C GLY A 367 -23.92 2.20 -3.52
N GLN A 368 -24.32 1.08 -2.91
CA GLN A 368 -23.47 0.21 -2.11
C GLN A 368 -23.34 -1.16 -2.77
N ASP A 369 -22.13 -1.70 -2.80
CA ASP A 369 -21.89 -3.06 -3.25
C ASP A 369 -22.26 -4.04 -2.12
N LYS A 370 -23.28 -4.90 -2.35
CA LYS A 370 -23.70 -5.92 -1.38
C LYS A 370 -22.80 -7.16 -1.39
N ASN A 371 -21.88 -7.25 -2.35
CA ASN A 371 -20.86 -8.27 -2.46
C ASN A 371 -19.46 -7.78 -2.02
N ASP A 372 -19.39 -6.65 -1.35
CA ASP A 372 -18.14 -6.05 -0.83
C ASP A 372 -17.35 -6.98 0.11
N TRP A 373 -18.05 -7.95 0.72
CA TRP A 373 -17.50 -8.95 1.62
C TRP A 373 -16.79 -10.12 0.92
N VAL A 374 -17.02 -10.34 -0.37
CA VAL A 374 -16.54 -11.53 -1.09
C VAL A 374 -15.03 -11.71 -0.90
N GLY A 375 -14.66 -12.90 -0.40
CA GLY A 375 -13.28 -13.30 -0.16
C GLY A 375 -12.50 -13.64 -1.44
N PRO A 376 -11.23 -14.04 -1.31
CA PRO A 376 -10.38 -14.38 -2.45
C PRO A 376 -10.90 -15.57 -3.25
N PRO A 377 -10.46 -15.74 -4.50
CA PRO A 377 -10.77 -16.92 -5.30
C PRO A 377 -10.45 -18.21 -4.52
N HIS A 378 -11.40 -19.14 -4.48
CA HIS A 378 -11.29 -20.34 -3.68
C HIS A 378 -11.94 -21.56 -4.34
N ASP A 379 -11.55 -22.75 -3.88
CA ASP A 379 -12.20 -24.02 -4.25
C ASP A 379 -13.49 -24.25 -3.44
N SER A 380 -14.14 -25.40 -3.66
CA SER A 380 -15.37 -25.78 -2.95
C SER A 380 -15.19 -25.95 -1.43
N ASN A 381 -13.97 -26.07 -0.94
CA ASN A 381 -13.61 -26.15 0.48
C ASN A 381 -13.14 -24.82 1.05
N PHE A 382 -13.29 -23.73 0.30
CA PHE A 382 -12.81 -22.39 0.63
C PHE A 382 -11.29 -22.25 0.78
N ASN A 383 -10.50 -23.17 0.23
CA ASN A 383 -9.06 -22.98 0.12
C ASN A 383 -8.77 -21.96 -0.97
N ILE A 384 -7.89 -21.01 -0.72
CA ILE A 384 -7.49 -20.00 -1.69
C ILE A 384 -6.85 -20.68 -2.91
N LEU A 385 -7.34 -20.35 -4.11
CA LEU A 385 -6.75 -20.80 -5.37
C LEU A 385 -5.47 -20.00 -5.67
N SER A 386 -4.42 -20.71 -6.07
CA SER A 386 -3.22 -20.05 -6.58
C SER A 386 -3.50 -19.32 -7.88
N PRO A 387 -2.88 -18.15 -8.13
CA PRO A 387 -2.94 -17.51 -9.44
C PRO A 387 -2.26 -18.40 -10.48
N THR A 388 -2.92 -18.64 -11.60
CA THR A 388 -2.25 -19.16 -12.79
C THR A 388 -1.58 -18.00 -13.52
N ILE A 389 -0.39 -18.25 -14.08
CA ILE A 389 0.31 -17.24 -14.87
C ILE A 389 0.19 -17.62 -16.33
N ASN A 390 -0.43 -16.75 -17.12
CA ASN A 390 -0.64 -16.94 -18.54
C ASN A 390 0.63 -16.60 -19.35
N ALA A 391 0.65 -16.96 -20.62
CA ALA A 391 1.79 -16.71 -21.51
C ALA A 391 2.09 -15.21 -21.74
N ASP A 392 1.11 -14.35 -21.53
CA ASP A 392 1.22 -12.89 -21.61
C ASP A 392 1.55 -12.22 -20.26
N ASP A 393 1.99 -12.99 -19.28
CA ASP A 393 2.27 -12.60 -17.90
C ASP A 393 1.02 -12.21 -17.07
N SER A 394 -0.18 -12.22 -17.61
CA SER A 394 -1.40 -11.98 -16.84
C SER A 394 -1.72 -13.12 -15.87
N CYS A 395 -2.56 -12.84 -14.87
CA CYS A 395 -3.05 -13.87 -13.94
C CYS A 395 -4.40 -14.44 -14.38
N GLY A 396 -4.63 -15.72 -14.04
CA GLY A 396 -5.93 -16.38 -14.12
C GLY A 396 -6.49 -16.73 -12.75
N ASN A 397 -7.50 -17.60 -12.72
CA ASN A 397 -8.21 -18.03 -11.50
C ASN A 397 -8.83 -16.88 -10.69
N GLY A 398 -9.31 -15.82 -11.35
CA GLY A 398 -9.97 -14.70 -10.67
C GLY A 398 -9.02 -13.65 -10.07
N TRP A 399 -7.71 -13.81 -10.21
CA TRP A 399 -6.73 -12.82 -9.81
C TRP A 399 -6.52 -11.76 -10.89
N ILE A 400 -6.50 -10.47 -10.53
CA ILE A 400 -6.32 -9.33 -11.45
C ILE A 400 -4.84 -9.07 -11.70
N CYS A 401 -4.02 -9.09 -10.66
CA CYS A 401 -2.59 -8.90 -10.71
C CYS A 401 -2.15 -7.62 -11.41
N GLU A 402 -2.65 -6.47 -10.98
CA GLU A 402 -2.32 -5.16 -11.56
C GLU A 402 -0.82 -4.89 -11.56
N HIS A 403 -0.10 -5.44 -10.58
CA HIS A 403 1.37 -5.37 -10.51
C HIS A 403 2.07 -6.06 -11.70
N ARG A 404 1.37 -6.95 -12.44
CA ARG A 404 1.85 -7.61 -13.66
C ARG A 404 1.44 -6.92 -14.95
N TRP A 405 0.62 -5.88 -14.87
CA TRP A 405 0.31 -5.08 -16.05
C TRP A 405 1.57 -4.37 -16.53
N ARG A 406 1.88 -4.50 -17.84
CA ARG A 406 3.11 -3.95 -18.44
C ARG A 406 3.34 -2.50 -18.06
N GLN A 407 2.30 -1.68 -18.12
CA GLN A 407 2.36 -0.27 -17.79
C GLN A 407 2.78 -0.06 -16.33
N ILE A 408 2.33 -0.88 -15.41
CA ILE A 408 2.59 -0.74 -13.98
C ILE A 408 3.99 -1.24 -13.61
N TYR A 409 4.39 -2.46 -14.04
CA TYR A 409 5.74 -2.92 -13.67
C TYR A 409 6.85 -2.12 -14.35
N ASN A 410 6.61 -1.62 -15.56
CA ASN A 410 7.58 -0.74 -16.22
C ASN A 410 7.67 0.62 -15.55
N MET A 411 6.56 1.16 -15.03
CA MET A 411 6.59 2.40 -14.25
C MET A 411 7.19 2.20 -12.84
N ALA A 412 7.09 1.02 -12.23
CA ALA A 412 7.87 0.70 -11.03
C ALA A 412 9.38 0.72 -11.33
N LYS A 413 9.81 0.17 -12.48
CA LYS A 413 11.19 0.28 -12.97
C LYS A 413 11.56 1.75 -13.25
N PHE A 414 10.68 2.53 -13.89
CA PHE A 414 10.89 3.96 -14.12
C PHE A 414 11.18 4.68 -12.80
N ARG A 415 10.35 4.44 -11.75
CA ARG A 415 10.54 5.05 -10.42
C ARG A 415 11.90 4.72 -9.82
N ASN A 416 12.40 3.49 -10.00
CA ASN A 416 13.74 3.10 -9.57
C ASN A 416 14.83 3.90 -10.29
N VAL A 417 14.71 4.04 -11.61
CA VAL A 417 15.70 4.77 -12.45
C VAL A 417 15.78 6.24 -12.08
N VAL A 418 14.62 6.87 -11.84
CA VAL A 418 14.55 8.31 -11.53
C VAL A 418 14.68 8.63 -10.04
N ALA A 419 14.92 7.63 -9.19
CA ALA A 419 15.04 7.83 -7.76
C ALA A 419 16.04 8.94 -7.39
N GLY A 420 15.68 9.76 -6.41
CA GLY A 420 16.49 10.90 -5.96
C GLY A 420 16.45 12.14 -6.85
N THR A 421 15.66 12.13 -7.95
CA THR A 421 15.49 13.32 -8.80
C THR A 421 14.17 14.02 -8.53
N GLY A 422 14.14 15.34 -8.69
CA GLY A 422 12.92 16.14 -8.67
C GLY A 422 12.18 16.12 -10.02
N MET A 423 11.01 16.72 -10.04
CA MET A 423 10.27 17.06 -11.26
C MET A 423 10.81 18.36 -11.84
N ASN A 424 10.95 18.43 -13.14
CA ASN A 424 11.34 19.64 -13.90
C ASN A 424 10.70 19.63 -15.29
N ASP A 425 10.76 20.77 -15.96
CA ASP A 425 10.26 20.97 -17.33
C ASP A 425 8.80 20.48 -17.50
N TRP A 426 7.94 20.96 -16.61
CA TRP A 426 6.50 20.72 -16.74
C TRP A 426 5.93 21.40 -17.98
N TRP A 427 5.12 20.66 -18.73
CA TRP A 427 4.31 21.16 -19.83
C TRP A 427 2.85 20.71 -19.65
N ASP A 428 1.93 21.57 -20.04
CA ASP A 428 0.52 21.22 -20.19
C ASP A 428 -0.12 22.02 -21.36
N ASN A 429 -1.23 21.51 -21.89
CA ASN A 429 -2.00 22.19 -22.93
C ASN A 429 -3.04 23.18 -22.37
N GLY A 430 -2.97 23.50 -21.10
CA GLY A 430 -3.96 24.29 -20.39
C GLY A 430 -5.15 23.49 -19.87
N ASN A 431 -5.15 22.15 -20.03
CA ASN A 431 -6.25 21.28 -19.63
C ASN A 431 -5.75 19.88 -19.17
N ASN A 432 -6.00 18.80 -19.93
CA ASN A 432 -5.76 17.43 -19.50
C ASN A 432 -4.69 16.67 -20.31
N GLN A 433 -3.83 17.38 -21.02
CA GLN A 433 -2.59 16.86 -21.56
C GLN A 433 -1.44 17.45 -20.75
N ILE A 434 -0.59 16.58 -20.17
CA ILE A 434 0.54 16.98 -19.34
C ILE A 434 1.80 16.20 -19.70
N ALA A 435 2.96 16.78 -19.45
CA ALA A 435 4.24 16.09 -19.53
C ALA A 435 5.25 16.71 -18.57
N PHE A 436 6.22 15.92 -18.12
CA PHE A 436 7.31 16.42 -17.29
C PHE A 436 8.54 15.50 -17.31
N CYS A 437 9.67 16.09 -16.95
CA CYS A 437 10.93 15.40 -16.75
C CYS A 437 11.12 14.99 -15.29
N ARG A 438 11.96 13.98 -15.08
CA ARG A 438 12.50 13.57 -13.80
C ARG A 438 14.02 13.66 -13.81
N GLY A 439 14.53 14.85 -13.51
CA GLY A 439 15.95 15.17 -13.63
C GLY A 439 16.47 14.87 -15.02
N GLY A 440 17.52 14.49 -15.41
CA GLY A 440 17.94 14.02 -16.74
C GLY A 440 17.78 12.51 -16.93
N LYS A 441 16.90 11.85 -16.17
CA LYS A 441 16.81 10.38 -16.15
C LYS A 441 15.54 9.79 -16.74
N GLY A 442 14.44 10.54 -16.75
CA GLY A 442 13.18 10.06 -17.25
C GLY A 442 12.25 11.17 -17.71
N PHE A 443 11.30 10.81 -18.57
CA PHE A 443 10.27 11.69 -19.11
C PHE A 443 8.95 10.93 -19.19
N ILE A 444 7.86 11.59 -18.88
CA ILE A 444 6.49 11.06 -18.99
C ILE A 444 5.57 12.09 -19.63
N ALA A 445 4.66 11.64 -20.47
CA ALA A 445 3.54 12.41 -21.01
C ALA A 445 2.23 11.65 -20.83
N ILE A 446 1.15 12.39 -20.57
CA ILE A 446 -0.18 11.83 -20.33
C ILE A 446 -1.20 12.62 -21.16
N ASN A 447 -2.04 11.90 -21.90
CA ASN A 447 -3.18 12.41 -22.64
C ASN A 447 -4.48 11.86 -22.08
N ASN A 448 -5.19 12.65 -21.31
CA ASN A 448 -6.52 12.32 -20.79
C ASN A 448 -7.62 13.15 -21.49
N GLU A 449 -7.49 13.35 -22.81
CA GLU A 449 -8.46 14.07 -23.63
C GLU A 449 -9.04 13.20 -24.74
N GLY A 450 -10.13 13.68 -25.33
CA GLY A 450 -10.73 13.07 -26.54
C GLY A 450 -9.99 13.44 -27.84
N SER A 451 -9.02 14.35 -27.77
CA SER A 451 -8.15 14.77 -28.88
C SER A 451 -6.79 14.12 -28.77
N ASN A 452 -6.12 13.93 -29.90
CA ASN A 452 -4.75 13.42 -29.94
C ASN A 452 -3.77 14.46 -29.37
N MET A 453 -2.81 13.99 -28.60
CA MET A 453 -1.62 14.75 -28.24
C MET A 453 -0.57 14.57 -29.35
N SER A 454 -0.05 15.68 -29.90
CA SER A 454 1.05 15.68 -30.87
C SER A 454 1.86 16.95 -30.66
N GLN A 455 2.94 16.87 -29.87
CA GLN A 455 3.72 18.03 -29.44
C GLN A 455 5.20 17.72 -29.44
N THR A 456 6.03 18.66 -29.88
CA THR A 456 7.48 18.58 -29.71
C THR A 456 7.86 19.16 -28.35
N LEU A 457 8.30 18.28 -27.44
CA LEU A 457 8.54 18.60 -26.03
C LEU A 457 9.99 18.36 -25.63
N GLN A 458 10.46 19.11 -24.63
CA GLN A 458 11.71 18.84 -23.93
C GLN A 458 11.59 17.56 -23.12
N THR A 459 12.48 16.59 -23.37
CA THR A 459 12.51 15.31 -22.67
C THR A 459 13.55 15.23 -21.57
N CYS A 460 14.46 16.20 -21.53
CA CYS A 460 15.63 16.25 -20.62
C CYS A 460 16.59 15.06 -20.79
N LEU A 461 16.41 14.24 -21.80
CA LEU A 461 17.25 13.09 -22.11
C LEU A 461 18.27 13.43 -23.21
N SER A 462 19.36 12.69 -23.27
CA SER A 462 20.37 12.85 -24.34
C SER A 462 19.82 12.38 -25.69
N ALA A 463 20.37 12.89 -26.77
CA ALA A 463 20.02 12.48 -28.14
C ALA A 463 20.11 10.95 -28.31
N GLY A 464 19.13 10.37 -29.00
CA GLY A 464 19.05 8.94 -29.29
C GLY A 464 17.62 8.45 -29.38
N THR A 465 17.46 7.15 -29.63
CA THR A 465 16.16 6.50 -29.70
C THR A 465 15.88 5.74 -28.40
N TYR A 466 14.69 5.93 -27.86
CA TYR A 466 14.24 5.32 -26.60
C TYR A 466 12.98 4.50 -26.84
N CYS A 467 12.87 3.34 -26.20
CA CYS A 467 11.63 2.59 -26.20
C CYS A 467 10.62 3.21 -25.23
N ASP A 468 9.40 3.44 -25.71
CA ASP A 468 8.27 3.75 -24.85
C ASP A 468 7.92 2.53 -23.99
N ILE A 469 8.10 2.66 -22.68
CA ILE A 469 7.93 1.57 -21.72
C ILE A 469 6.47 1.27 -21.39
N ILE A 470 5.55 2.10 -21.86
CA ILE A 470 4.11 1.90 -21.68
C ILE A 470 3.58 0.97 -22.77
N SER A 471 3.85 1.25 -24.04
CA SER A 471 3.37 0.48 -25.18
C SER A 471 4.14 -0.81 -25.40
N GLY A 472 5.33 -0.96 -24.82
CA GLY A 472 6.18 -2.15 -24.97
C GLY A 472 7.36 -2.18 -24.01
N ASN A 473 8.36 -2.98 -24.37
CA ASN A 473 9.60 -3.16 -23.62
C ASN A 473 10.80 -2.96 -24.53
N LEU A 474 11.95 -2.63 -23.94
CA LEU A 474 13.25 -2.84 -24.58
C LEU A 474 13.62 -4.33 -24.41
N SER A 475 13.70 -5.07 -25.50
CA SER A 475 14.04 -6.48 -25.50
C SER A 475 15.02 -6.81 -26.64
N ASN A 476 16.15 -7.45 -26.32
CA ASN A 476 17.18 -7.82 -27.30
C ASN A 476 17.62 -6.67 -28.21
N GLY A 477 17.78 -5.47 -27.65
CA GLY A 477 18.19 -4.26 -28.39
C GLY A 477 17.13 -3.71 -29.34
N LYS A 478 15.85 -4.03 -29.14
CA LYS A 478 14.71 -3.55 -29.94
C LYS A 478 13.55 -3.14 -29.04
N CYS A 479 12.78 -2.16 -29.48
CA CYS A 479 11.50 -1.84 -28.87
C CYS A 479 10.43 -2.80 -29.35
N THR A 480 9.68 -3.40 -28.43
CA THR A 480 8.50 -4.24 -28.77
C THR A 480 7.24 -3.39 -28.97
N GLY A 481 7.25 -2.12 -28.55
CA GLY A 481 6.23 -1.11 -28.77
C GLY A 481 6.76 0.09 -29.52
N LYS A 482 6.21 1.28 -29.22
CA LYS A 482 6.65 2.54 -29.81
C LYS A 482 8.08 2.89 -29.44
N SER A 483 8.72 3.71 -30.28
CA SER A 483 10.00 4.35 -29.98
C SER A 483 9.88 5.85 -30.11
N VAL A 484 10.71 6.57 -29.37
CA VAL A 484 10.82 8.04 -29.36
C VAL A 484 12.24 8.42 -29.72
N THR A 485 12.40 9.25 -30.74
CA THR A 485 13.70 9.79 -31.11
C THR A 485 13.88 11.18 -30.52
N VAL A 486 14.87 11.30 -29.64
CA VAL A 486 15.26 12.55 -29.00
C VAL A 486 16.38 13.19 -29.82
N GLY A 487 16.19 14.46 -30.22
CA GLY A 487 17.16 15.25 -30.96
C GLY A 487 18.35 15.71 -30.11
N SER A 488 19.32 16.35 -30.78
CA SER A 488 20.49 16.90 -30.10
C SER A 488 20.15 18.05 -29.13
N ASP A 489 18.97 18.66 -29.29
CA ASP A 489 18.42 19.70 -28.41
C ASP A 489 17.63 19.14 -27.22
N GLY A 490 17.59 17.80 -27.05
CA GLY A 490 16.85 17.11 -26.00
C GLY A 490 15.35 17.06 -26.24
N LYS A 491 14.86 17.47 -27.40
CA LYS A 491 13.43 17.47 -27.74
C LYS A 491 13.03 16.24 -28.55
N ALA A 492 11.77 15.86 -28.43
CA ALA A 492 11.17 14.80 -29.22
C ALA A 492 9.71 15.13 -29.57
N LEU A 493 9.25 14.62 -30.72
CA LEU A 493 7.82 14.60 -31.03
C LEU A 493 7.14 13.54 -30.15
N ILE A 494 6.24 13.98 -29.28
CA ILE A 494 5.44 13.13 -28.40
C ILE A 494 4.05 12.98 -29.02
N SER A 495 3.65 11.73 -29.29
CA SER A 495 2.38 11.41 -29.90
C SER A 495 1.64 10.36 -29.09
N ILE A 496 0.44 10.72 -28.58
CA ILE A 496 -0.46 9.84 -27.85
C ILE A 496 -1.86 10.03 -28.42
N GLY A 497 -2.35 9.02 -29.15
CA GLY A 497 -3.70 9.06 -29.73
C GLY A 497 -4.78 8.93 -28.65
N SER A 498 -5.88 9.65 -28.79
CA SER A 498 -7.00 9.57 -27.84
C SER A 498 -7.67 8.20 -27.80
N ALA A 499 -7.66 7.49 -28.93
CA ALA A 499 -8.22 6.14 -29.08
C ALA A 499 -7.24 5.01 -28.71
N GLU A 500 -6.00 5.30 -28.34
CA GLU A 500 -5.05 4.29 -27.91
C GLU A 500 -5.49 3.62 -26.59
N GLU A 501 -5.07 2.39 -26.40
CA GLU A 501 -5.31 1.64 -25.15
C GLU A 501 -4.78 2.40 -23.94
N ASP A 502 -3.58 2.94 -24.06
CA ASP A 502 -2.90 3.66 -23.01
C ASP A 502 -2.82 5.16 -23.32
N GLY A 503 -3.23 5.99 -22.38
CA GLY A 503 -3.12 7.45 -22.49
C GLY A 503 -1.79 7.99 -21.93
N VAL A 504 -0.75 7.19 -21.91
CA VAL A 504 0.56 7.51 -21.32
C VAL A 504 1.67 7.14 -22.31
N LEU A 505 2.74 7.90 -22.29
CA LEU A 505 4.03 7.59 -22.91
C LEU A 505 5.14 7.88 -21.89
N ALA A 506 6.05 6.95 -21.68
CA ALA A 506 7.17 7.15 -20.77
C ALA A 506 8.47 6.54 -21.30
N ILE A 507 9.56 7.28 -21.12
CA ILE A 507 10.91 6.86 -21.52
C ILE A 507 11.91 7.21 -20.41
N HIS A 508 12.99 6.46 -20.30
CA HIS A 508 14.06 6.72 -19.33
C HIS A 508 15.43 6.29 -19.87
N VAL A 509 16.49 6.68 -19.19
CA VAL A 509 17.88 6.44 -19.65
C VAL A 509 18.20 4.96 -19.90
N GLU A 510 17.57 4.03 -19.17
CA GLU A 510 17.75 2.58 -19.35
C GLU A 510 16.81 1.98 -20.43
N SER A 511 15.93 2.78 -21.06
CA SER A 511 15.13 2.37 -22.22
C SER A 511 15.72 2.81 -23.57
N LYS A 512 16.95 3.34 -23.57
CA LYS A 512 17.67 3.77 -24.76
C LYS A 512 18.17 2.57 -25.58
N LEU A 513 18.01 2.63 -26.93
CA LEU A 513 18.57 1.69 -27.89
C LEU A 513 20.08 1.89 -28.07
#